data_6fdd56875d2e471df7fb6ffb5b83f374
#
_entry.id   6fdd56875d2e471df7fb6ffb5b83f374
#
_cell.length_a   1.000
_cell.length_b   1.000
_cell.length_c   1.000
_cell.angle_alpha   90.00
_cell.angle_beta   90.00
_cell.angle_gamma   90.00
#
_symmetry.space_group_name_H-M   'P 1'
#
loop_
_entity.id
_entity.type
_entity.pdbx_description
1 polymer ?
#
loop_
_entity_poly.entity_id
_entity_poly.type
_entity_poly.pdbx_seq_one_letter_code
_entity_poly.pdbx_strand_id
1 'polypeptide(L)'
;INQLEYVIKEESPEIEWDTLRTEISSRFNNRIDSSFSCINNPDIISFLKDTALINEYRHLSRTFFITDKDENWLGMFTLALKDLDISELTSSQKKKYLARQKSGKHINSIPSILLGQFAKNDKCSDFFNGKLLMSYCLLAIETIRSHIGGKLVILDSVNYSKVIQFYENYGFKAYGELVSSEKTGEVYQPMILKYEEDNYK
;
A
#
# COMPACT_ATOMS: atom_id res chain seq x y z
N ILE A 1 14.32 -0.79 -4.78
CA ILE A 1 13.05 -1.27 -4.16
C ILE A 1 13.13 -2.78 -4.09
N ASN A 2 13.10 -3.32 -2.89
CA ASN A 2 13.11 -4.76 -2.66
C ASN A 2 11.72 -5.21 -2.23
N GLN A 3 11.14 -6.17 -2.95
CA GLN A 3 9.92 -6.82 -2.52
C GLN A 3 10.26 -7.81 -1.40
N LEU A 4 9.38 -7.96 -0.40
CA LEU A 4 9.60 -8.81 0.76
C LEU A 4 9.96 -10.26 0.37
N GLU A 5 9.35 -10.80 -0.68
CA GLU A 5 9.68 -12.14 -1.18
C GLU A 5 11.15 -12.28 -1.59
N TYR A 6 11.74 -11.25 -2.21
CA TYR A 6 13.17 -11.25 -2.56
C TYR A 6 14.06 -11.18 -1.32
N VAL A 7 13.70 -10.33 -0.36
CA VAL A 7 14.42 -10.22 0.92
C VAL A 7 14.45 -11.57 1.65
N ILE A 8 13.32 -12.28 1.67
CA ILE A 8 13.22 -13.59 2.29
C ILE A 8 14.08 -14.62 1.55
N LYS A 9 14.05 -14.65 0.21
CA LYS A 9 14.84 -15.58 -0.60
C LYS A 9 16.34 -15.33 -0.49
N GLU A 10 16.76 -14.08 -0.40
CA GLU A 10 18.17 -13.74 -0.18
C GLU A 10 18.66 -14.21 1.19
N GLU A 11 17.82 -14.11 2.22
CA GLU A 11 18.14 -14.53 3.58
C GLU A 11 18.08 -16.05 3.80
N SER A 12 17.37 -16.80 2.94
CA SER A 12 17.16 -18.26 3.12
C SER A 12 16.88 -18.99 1.80
N PRO A 13 17.88 -19.11 0.91
CA PRO A 13 17.68 -19.59 -0.46
C PRO A 13 17.35 -21.09 -0.59
N GLU A 14 17.55 -21.92 0.44
CA GLU A 14 17.51 -23.37 0.32
C GLU A 14 16.36 -24.08 1.09
N ILE A 15 15.43 -23.34 1.68
CA ILE A 15 14.43 -23.93 2.59
C ILE A 15 13.04 -24.00 1.92
N GLU A 16 12.36 -25.16 2.04
CA GLU A 16 10.94 -25.31 1.62
C GLU A 16 10.00 -24.47 2.51
N TRP A 17 8.96 -23.88 1.92
CA TRP A 17 8.06 -22.92 2.55
C TRP A 17 7.38 -23.41 3.85
N ASP A 18 7.14 -24.68 4.03
CA ASP A 18 6.49 -25.22 5.24
C ASP A 18 7.41 -25.29 6.48
N THR A 19 8.70 -25.47 6.27
CA THR A 19 9.75 -25.40 7.33
C THR A 19 10.15 -23.96 7.61
N LEU A 20 10.06 -23.12 6.61
CA LEU A 20 10.36 -21.69 6.57
C LEU A 20 9.55 -20.85 7.57
N ARG A 21 8.33 -21.29 7.89
CA ARG A 21 7.35 -20.45 8.58
C ARG A 21 7.81 -19.98 9.96
N THR A 22 8.46 -20.81 10.73
CA THR A 22 8.88 -20.47 12.11
C THR A 22 10.23 -19.76 12.12
N GLU A 23 11.17 -20.23 11.31
CA GLU A 23 12.54 -19.73 11.32
C GLU A 23 12.67 -18.40 10.57
N ILE A 24 12.02 -18.27 9.41
CA ILE A 24 11.94 -17.00 8.68
C ILE A 24 11.18 -15.94 9.47
N SER A 25 10.05 -16.30 10.06
CA SER A 25 9.31 -15.35 10.90
C SER A 25 10.16 -14.82 12.03
N SER A 26 10.94 -15.70 12.68
CA SER A 26 11.84 -15.29 13.76
C SER A 26 12.95 -14.35 13.27
N ARG A 27 13.63 -14.68 12.17
CA ARG A 27 14.69 -13.85 11.58
C ARG A 27 14.16 -12.51 11.11
N PHE A 28 13.02 -12.53 10.41
CA PHE A 28 12.37 -11.32 9.93
C PHE A 28 11.94 -10.41 11.08
N ASN A 29 11.34 -10.98 12.14
CA ASN A 29 10.93 -10.23 13.32
C ASN A 29 12.14 -9.62 14.05
N ASN A 30 13.23 -10.36 14.19
CA ASN A 30 14.48 -9.84 14.76
C ASN A 30 15.04 -8.68 13.92
N ARG A 31 14.97 -8.77 12.60
CA ARG A 31 15.39 -7.68 11.71
C ARG A 31 14.47 -6.47 11.85
N ILE A 32 13.14 -6.64 11.96
CA ILE A 32 12.22 -5.55 12.24
C ILE A 32 12.62 -4.86 13.54
N ASP A 33 12.79 -5.59 14.63
CA ASP A 33 13.11 -5.03 15.94
C ASP A 33 14.42 -4.24 15.94
N SER A 34 15.43 -4.75 15.23
CA SER A 34 16.74 -4.09 15.14
C SER A 34 16.76 -2.90 14.18
N SER A 35 16.04 -2.98 13.05
CA SER A 35 16.28 -2.11 11.90
C SER A 35 15.14 -1.16 11.56
N PHE A 36 13.90 -1.40 12.06
CA PHE A 36 12.74 -0.59 11.70
C PHE A 36 12.03 -0.02 12.93
N SER A 37 11.57 1.21 12.82
CA SER A 37 10.78 1.88 13.85
C SER A 37 9.73 2.79 13.21
N CYS A 38 8.53 2.78 13.78
CA CYS A 38 7.45 3.69 13.41
C CYS A 38 6.71 4.12 14.68
N ILE A 39 7.25 5.12 15.37
CA ILE A 39 6.79 5.53 16.72
C ILE A 39 5.37 6.08 16.66
N ASN A 40 5.07 6.86 15.62
CA ASN A 40 3.75 7.51 15.48
C ASN A 40 2.67 6.57 14.95
N ASN A 41 3.01 5.36 14.51
CA ASN A 41 2.07 4.35 14.06
C ASN A 41 2.58 2.93 14.39
N PRO A 42 2.39 2.47 15.63
CA PRO A 42 2.86 1.15 16.06
C PRO A 42 2.18 -0.01 15.33
N ASP A 43 1.01 0.20 14.73
CA ASP A 43 0.31 -0.81 13.93
C ASP A 43 1.13 -1.26 12.71
N ILE A 44 2.03 -0.42 12.21
CA ILE A 44 2.98 -0.80 11.14
C ILE A 44 3.90 -1.92 11.61
N ILE A 45 4.41 -1.84 12.84
CA ILE A 45 5.28 -2.89 13.40
C ILE A 45 4.50 -4.18 13.61
N SER A 46 3.30 -4.09 14.17
CA SER A 46 2.40 -5.26 14.34
C SER A 46 2.06 -5.89 12.98
N PHE A 47 1.72 -5.06 11.99
CA PHE A 47 1.48 -5.55 10.62
C PHE A 47 2.69 -6.29 10.04
N LEU A 48 3.88 -5.72 10.15
CA LEU A 48 5.10 -6.34 9.62
C LEU A 48 5.36 -7.70 10.27
N LYS A 49 5.20 -7.80 11.61
CA LYS A 49 5.48 -9.03 12.37
C LYS A 49 4.43 -10.13 12.18
N ASP A 50 3.15 -9.74 12.14
CA ASP A 50 2.05 -10.69 12.28
C ASP A 50 1.35 -10.97 10.94
N THR A 51 1.43 -10.05 9.98
CA THR A 51 0.56 -10.08 8.80
C THR A 51 1.33 -10.06 7.49
N ALA A 52 2.42 -9.31 7.38
CA ALA A 52 3.10 -9.06 6.11
C ALA A 52 3.57 -10.37 5.43
N LEU A 53 4.25 -11.26 6.19
CA LEU A 53 4.71 -12.55 5.68
C LEU A 53 3.56 -13.45 5.24
N ILE A 54 2.47 -13.48 6.01
CA ILE A 54 1.29 -14.29 5.71
C ILE A 54 0.63 -13.81 4.42
N ASN A 55 0.49 -12.50 4.26
CA ASN A 55 -0.08 -11.91 3.07
C ASN A 55 0.78 -12.13 1.83
N GLU A 56 2.10 -12.04 1.99
CA GLU A 56 3.06 -12.34 0.92
C GLU A 56 2.93 -13.78 0.45
N TYR A 57 2.95 -14.73 1.39
CA TYR A 57 2.78 -16.17 1.12
C TYR A 57 1.44 -16.51 0.46
N ARG A 58 0.36 -15.88 0.92
CA ARG A 58 -1.00 -16.10 0.39
C ARG A 58 -1.30 -15.29 -0.87
N HIS A 59 -0.34 -14.51 -1.37
CA HIS A 59 -0.51 -13.60 -2.51
C HIS A 59 -1.65 -12.57 -2.33
N LEU A 60 -1.93 -12.18 -1.09
CA LEU A 60 -2.97 -11.19 -0.77
C LEU A 60 -2.47 -9.75 -0.91
N SER A 61 -1.20 -9.50 -0.60
CA SER A 61 -0.53 -8.23 -0.82
C SER A 61 0.95 -8.42 -1.06
N ARG A 62 1.61 -7.38 -1.56
CA ARG A 62 3.07 -7.30 -1.70
C ARG A 62 3.62 -6.20 -0.81
N THR A 63 4.64 -6.53 -0.04
CA THR A 63 5.34 -5.58 0.82
C THR A 63 6.66 -5.18 0.17
N PHE A 64 6.87 -3.89 0.01
CA PHE A 64 8.06 -3.31 -0.61
C PHE A 64 8.86 -2.54 0.44
N PHE A 65 10.15 -2.79 0.50
CA PHE A 65 11.10 -2.02 1.29
C PHE A 65 11.94 -1.14 0.38
N ILE A 66 12.17 0.09 0.80
CA ILE A 66 13.17 0.97 0.21
C ILE A 66 14.40 0.84 1.06
N THR A 67 15.52 0.49 0.42
CA THR A 67 16.80 0.31 1.08
C THR A 67 17.83 1.31 0.55
N ASP A 68 18.83 1.62 1.36
CA ASP A 68 20.05 2.29 0.89
C ASP A 68 21.05 1.27 0.32
N LYS A 69 22.24 1.74 -0.03
CA LYS A 69 23.33 0.90 -0.56
C LYS A 69 23.89 -0.10 0.46
N ASP A 70 23.70 0.16 1.74
CA ASP A 70 24.16 -0.66 2.85
C ASP A 70 23.01 -1.56 3.39
N GLU A 71 21.93 -1.72 2.58
CA GLU A 71 20.73 -2.52 2.86
C GLU A 71 19.91 -2.09 4.08
N ASN A 72 20.14 -0.90 4.61
CA ASN A 72 19.31 -0.37 5.69
C ASN A 72 17.90 -0.05 5.18
N TRP A 73 16.89 -0.45 5.92
CA TRP A 73 15.50 -0.17 5.57
C TRP A 73 15.15 1.29 5.86
N LEU A 74 14.86 2.04 4.80
CA LEU A 74 14.52 3.46 4.88
C LEU A 74 13.02 3.71 5.03
N GLY A 75 12.21 2.83 4.48
CA GLY A 75 10.76 2.91 4.53
C GLY A 75 10.12 1.70 3.85
N MET A 76 8.81 1.59 3.99
CA MET A 76 8.05 0.50 3.40
C MET A 76 6.67 0.97 2.93
N PHE A 77 6.10 0.21 1.99
CA PHE A 77 4.70 0.31 1.61
C PHE A 77 4.17 -1.06 1.16
N THR A 78 2.85 -1.23 1.20
CA THR A 78 2.20 -2.44 0.69
C THR A 78 1.21 -2.12 -0.40
N LEU A 79 1.18 -3.00 -1.41
CA LEU A 79 0.21 -2.93 -2.50
C LEU A 79 -0.60 -4.23 -2.57
N ALA A 80 -1.89 -4.09 -2.83
CA ALA A 80 -2.82 -5.19 -3.02
C ALA A 80 -3.83 -4.87 -4.12
N LEU A 81 -4.53 -5.87 -4.61
CA LEU A 81 -5.73 -5.67 -5.41
C LEU A 81 -6.93 -5.62 -4.47
N LYS A 82 -7.81 -4.65 -4.67
CA LYS A 82 -9.04 -4.51 -3.90
C LYS A 82 -10.13 -3.92 -4.80
N ASP A 83 -11.31 -4.49 -4.74
CA ASP A 83 -12.47 -3.89 -5.39
C ASP A 83 -12.94 -2.66 -4.61
N LEU A 84 -13.07 -1.54 -5.31
CA LEU A 84 -13.76 -0.37 -4.80
C LEU A 84 -15.25 -0.57 -5.01
N ASP A 85 -16.01 -0.74 -3.92
CA ASP A 85 -17.47 -0.75 -3.97
C ASP A 85 -17.98 0.64 -4.35
N ILE A 86 -18.81 0.67 -5.39
CA ILE A 86 -19.44 1.89 -5.88
C ILE A 86 -20.97 1.78 -5.86
N SER A 87 -21.53 0.76 -5.22
CA SER A 87 -22.99 0.52 -5.18
C SER A 87 -23.75 1.74 -4.67
N GLU A 88 -23.27 2.35 -3.60
CA GLU A 88 -23.85 3.51 -2.93
C GLU A 88 -23.58 4.86 -3.62
N LEU A 89 -22.71 4.88 -4.64
CA LEU A 89 -22.39 6.11 -5.35
C LEU A 89 -23.55 6.51 -6.29
N THR A 90 -23.80 7.80 -6.38
CA THR A 90 -24.76 8.36 -7.35
C THR A 90 -24.32 8.11 -8.79
N SER A 91 -25.26 8.13 -9.73
CA SER A 91 -24.93 7.96 -11.16
C SER A 91 -23.88 8.97 -11.68
N SER A 92 -23.85 10.17 -11.13
CA SER A 92 -22.86 11.20 -11.47
C SER A 92 -21.49 10.82 -10.94
N GLN A 93 -21.37 10.35 -9.70
CA GLN A 93 -20.13 9.87 -9.12
C GLN A 93 -19.63 8.61 -9.83
N LYS A 94 -20.51 7.65 -10.14
CA LYS A 94 -20.16 6.45 -10.92
C LYS A 94 -19.56 6.82 -12.28
N LYS A 95 -20.13 7.76 -13.00
CA LYS A 95 -19.59 8.24 -14.29
C LYS A 95 -18.18 8.80 -14.17
N LYS A 96 -17.83 9.42 -13.05
CA LYS A 96 -16.48 9.97 -12.81
C LYS A 96 -15.42 8.88 -12.74
N TYR A 97 -15.74 7.69 -12.22
CA TYR A 97 -14.80 6.58 -12.03
C TYR A 97 -14.89 5.54 -13.13
N LEU A 98 -16.09 5.33 -13.69
CA LEU A 98 -16.40 4.34 -14.74
C LEU A 98 -16.13 4.89 -16.13
N ALA A 99 -15.21 5.59 -16.54
CA ALA A 99 -15.04 6.06 -17.92
C ALA A 99 -15.91 5.28 -18.95
N ARG A 100 -16.55 5.97 -19.86
CA ARG A 100 -17.25 5.56 -21.12
C ARG A 100 -17.54 4.06 -21.35
N GLN A 101 -17.87 3.26 -20.33
CA GLN A 101 -18.33 1.89 -20.56
C GLN A 101 -19.73 1.94 -21.17
N LYS A 102 -19.83 1.59 -22.45
CA LYS A 102 -21.09 1.52 -23.21
C LYS A 102 -22.01 0.36 -22.79
N SER A 103 -21.67 -0.47 -21.85
CA SER A 103 -22.49 -1.60 -21.45
C SER A 103 -23.38 -1.25 -20.27
N GLY A 104 -24.70 -1.36 -20.45
CA GLY A 104 -25.74 -1.19 -19.42
C GLY A 104 -25.75 -2.29 -18.34
N LYS A 105 -24.62 -2.87 -18.01
CA LYS A 105 -24.46 -3.76 -16.86
C LYS A 105 -24.37 -2.93 -15.59
N HIS A 106 -25.09 -3.30 -14.57
CA HIS A 106 -24.96 -2.74 -13.23
C HIS A 106 -23.56 -3.09 -12.68
N ILE A 107 -22.63 -2.17 -12.78
CA ILE A 107 -21.30 -2.30 -12.21
C ILE A 107 -21.40 -1.77 -10.78
N ASN A 108 -21.12 -2.62 -9.80
CA ASN A 108 -21.15 -2.29 -8.38
C ASN A 108 -19.77 -2.14 -7.78
N SER A 109 -18.71 -2.61 -8.49
CA SER A 109 -17.34 -2.48 -8.01
C SER A 109 -16.37 -2.17 -9.15
N ILE A 110 -15.22 -1.57 -8.81
CA ILE A 110 -14.15 -1.29 -9.75
C ILE A 110 -12.86 -1.88 -9.18
N PRO A 111 -12.16 -2.78 -9.91
CA PRO A 111 -10.84 -3.25 -9.52
C PRO A 111 -9.87 -2.09 -9.34
N SER A 112 -9.22 -2.04 -8.20
CA SER A 112 -8.35 -0.93 -7.79
C SER A 112 -7.07 -1.48 -7.15
N ILE A 113 -6.01 -0.69 -7.19
CA ILE A 113 -4.80 -0.95 -6.43
C ILE A 113 -4.97 -0.32 -5.05
N LEU A 114 -4.84 -1.11 -4.00
CA LEU A 114 -4.85 -0.64 -2.61
C LEU A 114 -3.41 -0.33 -2.17
N LEU A 115 -3.16 0.90 -1.73
CA LEU A 115 -2.02 1.24 -0.91
C LEU A 115 -2.41 0.99 0.55
N GLY A 116 -2.03 -0.17 1.10
CA GLY A 116 -2.52 -0.63 2.40
C GLY A 116 -1.72 -0.06 3.56
N GLN A 117 -0.39 -0.12 3.48
CA GLN A 117 0.53 0.42 4.49
C GLN A 117 1.53 1.35 3.82
N PHE A 118 1.93 2.40 4.54
CA PHE A 118 2.90 3.37 4.05
C PHE A 118 3.63 4.00 5.24
N ALA A 119 4.91 3.70 5.41
CA ALA A 119 5.66 4.16 6.56
C ALA A 119 7.14 4.43 6.24
N LYS A 120 7.62 5.60 6.69
CA LYS A 120 9.04 5.88 6.79
C LYS A 120 9.59 5.21 8.06
N ASN A 121 10.82 4.74 7.99
CA ASN A 121 11.54 4.26 9.17
C ASN A 121 12.09 5.43 10.00
N ASP A 122 11.72 5.51 11.28
CA ASP A 122 12.17 6.59 12.17
C ASP A 122 13.67 6.48 12.53
N LYS A 123 14.28 5.30 12.35
CA LYS A 123 15.72 5.11 12.54
C LYS A 123 16.58 5.67 11.40
N CYS A 124 15.94 6.08 10.28
CA CYS A 124 16.66 6.64 9.15
C CYS A 124 17.04 8.09 9.38
N SER A 125 18.15 8.48 8.75
CA SER A 125 18.59 9.87 8.69
C SER A 125 17.60 10.77 7.94
N ASP A 126 17.68 12.08 8.18
CA ASP A 126 16.71 13.08 7.67
C ASP A 126 16.69 13.24 6.15
N PHE A 127 17.68 12.68 5.41
CA PHE A 127 17.68 12.76 3.95
C PHE A 127 16.56 11.94 3.30
N PHE A 128 16.04 10.89 3.96
CA PHE A 128 14.91 10.10 3.46
C PHE A 128 13.61 10.56 4.13
N ASN A 129 12.65 10.96 3.34
CA ASN A 129 11.39 11.52 3.82
C ASN A 129 10.18 10.90 3.12
N GLY A 130 8.97 11.21 3.61
CA GLY A 130 7.72 10.68 3.04
C GLY A 130 7.51 11.04 1.57
N LYS A 131 8.04 12.19 1.09
CA LYS A 131 7.94 12.57 -0.33
C LYS A 131 8.73 11.61 -1.21
N LEU A 132 9.94 11.29 -0.80
CA LEU A 132 10.80 10.35 -1.53
C LEU A 132 10.21 8.94 -1.50
N LEU A 133 9.69 8.49 -0.35
CA LEU A 133 9.00 7.20 -0.23
C LEU A 133 7.77 7.15 -1.17
N MET A 134 6.97 8.22 -1.25
CA MET A 134 5.82 8.27 -2.15
C MET A 134 6.24 8.21 -3.62
N SER A 135 7.35 8.84 -4.00
CA SER A 135 7.86 8.74 -5.37
C SER A 135 8.19 7.30 -5.76
N TYR A 136 8.82 6.54 -4.87
CA TYR A 136 9.06 5.10 -5.10
C TYR A 136 7.77 4.28 -5.12
N CYS A 137 6.82 4.59 -4.25
CA CYS A 137 5.51 3.92 -4.23
C CYS A 137 4.77 4.15 -5.55
N LEU A 138 4.70 5.39 -6.04
CA LEU A 138 4.05 5.71 -7.32
C LEU A 138 4.76 5.05 -8.51
N LEU A 139 6.09 4.96 -8.48
CA LEU A 139 6.85 4.22 -9.51
C LEU A 139 6.49 2.73 -9.52
N ALA A 140 6.39 2.10 -8.36
CA ALA A 140 5.96 0.70 -8.27
C ALA A 140 4.52 0.50 -8.78
N ILE A 141 3.60 1.41 -8.40
CA ILE A 141 2.23 1.39 -8.88
C ILE A 141 2.18 1.54 -10.40
N GLU A 142 2.95 2.46 -10.99
CA GLU A 142 3.01 2.66 -12.44
C GLU A 142 3.54 1.42 -13.16
N THR A 143 4.56 0.78 -12.60
CA THR A 143 5.10 -0.48 -13.12
C THR A 143 4.02 -1.58 -13.12
N ILE A 144 3.29 -1.74 -12.02
CA ILE A 144 2.20 -2.72 -11.93
C ILE A 144 1.11 -2.40 -12.95
N ARG A 145 0.70 -1.12 -13.04
CA ARG A 145 -0.33 -0.68 -13.98
C ARG A 145 0.05 -0.91 -15.44
N SER A 146 1.31 -0.78 -15.79
CA SER A 146 1.77 -1.05 -17.16
C SER A 146 1.62 -2.52 -17.56
N HIS A 147 1.56 -3.45 -16.60
CA HIS A 147 1.43 -4.88 -16.86
C HIS A 147 -0.01 -5.40 -16.75
N ILE A 148 -0.79 -4.91 -15.80
CA ILE A 148 -2.14 -5.44 -15.52
C ILE A 148 -3.25 -4.43 -15.72
N GLY A 149 -2.94 -3.20 -16.04
CA GLY A 149 -3.89 -2.08 -16.03
C GLY A 149 -4.16 -1.60 -14.60
N GLY A 150 -5.29 -0.95 -14.38
CA GLY A 150 -5.67 -0.38 -13.10
C GLY A 150 -5.82 1.14 -13.20
N LYS A 151 -7.04 1.60 -13.02
CA LYS A 151 -7.40 3.01 -13.20
C LYS A 151 -7.37 3.79 -11.91
N LEU A 152 -7.59 3.08 -10.82
CA LEU A 152 -7.76 3.66 -9.49
C LEU A 152 -6.73 3.11 -8.52
N VAL A 153 -6.21 4.00 -7.70
CA VAL A 153 -5.46 3.67 -6.49
C VAL A 153 -6.26 4.18 -5.31
N ILE A 154 -6.46 3.35 -4.31
CA ILE A 154 -7.23 3.67 -3.11
C ILE A 154 -6.37 3.49 -1.86
N LEU A 155 -6.67 4.25 -0.84
CA LEU A 155 -6.09 4.12 0.50
C LEU A 155 -7.06 4.66 1.56
N ASP A 156 -6.85 4.26 2.80
CA ASP A 156 -7.52 4.81 3.97
C ASP A 156 -6.50 5.62 4.78
N SER A 157 -6.60 6.94 4.71
CA SER A 157 -5.70 7.85 5.44
C SER A 157 -6.21 8.07 6.85
N VAL A 158 -5.33 8.03 7.86
CA VAL A 158 -5.68 8.58 9.18
C VAL A 158 -6.22 9.99 9.02
N ASN A 159 -7.29 10.31 9.72
CA ASN A 159 -8.01 11.59 9.55
C ASN A 159 -7.30 12.76 10.24
N TYR A 160 -6.01 12.94 9.93
CA TYR A 160 -5.21 14.08 10.34
C TYR A 160 -4.94 14.99 9.14
N SER A 161 -5.23 16.30 9.28
CA SER A 161 -5.12 17.27 8.19
C SER A 161 -3.79 17.24 7.46
N LYS A 162 -2.67 17.09 8.19
CA LYS A 162 -1.32 16.98 7.58
C LYS A 162 -1.15 15.73 6.69
N VAL A 163 -1.75 14.60 7.10
CA VAL A 163 -1.62 13.34 6.36
C VAL A 163 -2.53 13.38 5.13
N ILE A 164 -3.76 13.88 5.29
CA ILE A 164 -4.67 14.09 4.16
C ILE A 164 -4.03 15.03 3.13
N GLN A 165 -3.53 16.20 3.56
CA GLN A 165 -2.84 17.16 2.69
C GLN A 165 -1.62 16.54 1.99
N PHE A 166 -0.89 15.66 2.67
CA PHE A 166 0.22 14.93 2.06
C PHE A 166 -0.25 14.12 0.86
N TYR A 167 -1.31 13.33 0.99
CA TYR A 167 -1.85 12.54 -0.11
C TYR A 167 -2.49 13.41 -1.21
N GLU A 168 -3.16 14.51 -0.83
CA GLU A 168 -3.74 15.46 -1.79
C GLU A 168 -2.66 16.08 -2.71
N ASN A 169 -1.46 16.34 -2.19
CA ASN A 169 -0.33 16.85 -2.98
C ASN A 169 0.12 15.88 -4.09
N TYR A 170 -0.28 14.60 -4.01
CA TYR A 170 -0.04 13.59 -5.04
C TYR A 170 -1.28 13.26 -5.88
N GLY A 171 -2.32 14.08 -5.77
CA GLY A 171 -3.53 13.95 -6.57
C GLY A 171 -4.59 13.02 -6.00
N PHE A 172 -4.38 12.46 -4.83
CA PHE A 172 -5.45 11.74 -4.12
C PHE A 172 -6.55 12.73 -3.72
N LYS A 173 -7.79 12.26 -3.71
CA LYS A 173 -8.97 13.02 -3.30
C LYS A 173 -9.76 12.21 -2.29
N ALA A 174 -10.27 12.87 -1.26
CA ALA A 174 -11.21 12.25 -0.35
C ALA A 174 -12.45 11.75 -1.10
N TYR A 175 -12.95 10.58 -0.74
CA TYR A 175 -14.20 10.03 -1.25
C TYR A 175 -14.92 9.25 -0.15
N GLY A 176 -16.26 9.12 -0.29
CA GLY A 176 -17.06 8.39 0.69
C GLY A 176 -17.09 9.05 2.08
N GLU A 177 -17.63 8.32 3.03
CA GLU A 177 -17.72 8.73 4.43
C GLU A 177 -16.47 8.32 5.22
N LEU A 178 -16.29 8.94 6.39
CA LEU A 178 -15.23 8.53 7.32
C LEU A 178 -15.51 7.12 7.85
N VAL A 179 -14.45 6.32 7.96
CA VAL A 179 -14.51 4.95 8.46
C VAL A 179 -13.80 4.87 9.80
N SER A 180 -14.47 4.32 10.80
CA SER A 180 -13.86 4.09 12.12
C SER A 180 -13.38 2.65 12.23
N SER A 181 -12.15 2.46 12.71
CA SER A 181 -11.62 1.15 13.04
C SER A 181 -12.22 0.65 14.35
N GLU A 182 -12.90 -0.48 14.33
CA GLU A 182 -13.40 -1.11 15.56
C GLU A 182 -12.26 -1.55 16.49
N LYS A 183 -11.10 -1.87 15.93
CA LYS A 183 -9.94 -2.36 16.68
C LYS A 183 -9.19 -1.24 17.42
N THR A 184 -9.01 -0.09 16.79
CA THR A 184 -8.17 0.99 17.32
C THR A 184 -8.97 2.22 17.75
N GLY A 185 -10.22 2.34 17.30
CA GLY A 185 -11.03 3.56 17.46
C GLY A 185 -10.57 4.72 16.56
N GLU A 186 -9.52 4.53 15.77
CA GLU A 186 -9.06 5.56 14.83
C GLU A 186 -10.05 5.79 13.69
N VAL A 187 -10.12 7.03 13.24
CA VAL A 187 -10.97 7.46 12.15
C VAL A 187 -10.11 7.65 10.89
N TYR A 188 -10.57 7.08 9.80
CA TYR A 188 -9.89 7.13 8.50
C TYR A 188 -10.75 7.87 7.48
N GLN A 189 -10.08 8.65 6.63
CA GLN A 189 -10.63 9.22 5.42
C GLN A 189 -10.24 8.35 4.24
N PRO A 190 -11.21 7.69 3.58
CA PRO A 190 -10.94 7.02 2.32
C PRO A 190 -10.51 8.02 1.25
N MET A 191 -9.44 7.69 0.52
CA MET A 191 -8.89 8.55 -0.53
C MET A 191 -8.67 7.78 -1.81
N ILE A 192 -8.82 8.44 -2.93
CA ILE A 192 -8.72 7.86 -4.27
C ILE A 192 -7.85 8.72 -5.18
N LEU A 193 -6.93 8.08 -5.87
CA LEU A 193 -6.20 8.63 -6.99
C LEU A 193 -6.73 7.99 -8.28
N LYS A 194 -7.21 8.80 -9.20
CA LYS A 194 -7.65 8.37 -10.52
C LYS A 194 -6.59 8.73 -11.55
N TYR A 195 -6.09 7.73 -12.23
CA TYR A 195 -5.30 7.94 -13.45
C TYR A 195 -6.22 8.28 -14.61
N GLU A 196 -5.98 9.40 -15.23
CA GLU A 196 -6.72 9.81 -16.41
C GLU A 196 -6.30 8.97 -17.62
N GLU A 197 -7.19 8.82 -18.58
CA GLU A 197 -6.84 8.20 -19.86
C GLU A 197 -5.84 9.13 -20.56
N ASP A 198 -4.65 8.64 -20.85
CA ASP A 198 -3.78 9.32 -21.79
C ASP A 198 -4.56 9.47 -23.08
N ASN A 199 -4.71 10.71 -23.54
CA ASN A 199 -5.27 10.98 -24.85
C ASN A 199 -4.22 10.50 -25.88
N TYR A 200 -4.24 9.20 -26.17
CA TYR A 200 -3.59 8.71 -27.38
C TYR A 200 -4.32 9.36 -28.57
N LYS A 201 -3.78 10.49 -29.00
CA LYS A 201 -4.07 11.10 -30.30
C LYS A 201 -3.07 10.64 -31.31
#